data_4c24a5d0da05c14ea0dbc0aa91edc01d
#
_entry.id   4c24a5d0da05c14ea0dbc0aa91edc01d
#
_cell.length_a   1.000
_cell.length_b   1.000
_cell.length_c   1.000
_cell.angle_alpha   90.00
_cell.angle_beta   90.00
_cell.angle_gamma   90.00
#
_symmetry.space_group_name_H-M   'P 1'
#
loop_
_entity.id
_entity.type
_entity.pdbx_description
1 polymer ?
#
loop_
_entity_poly.entity_id
_entity_poly.type
_entity_poly.pdbx_seq_one_letter_code
_entity_poly.pdbx_strand_id
1 'polypeptide(L)'
;SRKSFLKYFNFLNYEVEKEILLDTLLLSDSCFNMSKDKIGAIIVLEQSNSLEFIKSSGDEAKIEISPQIIESIFYKNGPLHDGAIIIKGNTIIATRIILPVSDSTSIPKRYGLRHKAGIGISEKTDAIVIVVSEQRGDVSYIKDGNLNKISSSKKLKDTLTMDLSS
;
A
#
# COMPACT_ATOMS: atom_id res chain seq x y z
N SER A 1 1.51 -22.40 42.22
CA SER A 1 1.04 -23.74 41.81
C SER A 1 1.34 -23.98 40.32
N ARG A 2 1.47 -25.25 39.93
CA ARG A 2 1.76 -25.64 38.55
C ARG A 2 0.71 -25.10 37.55
N LYS A 3 -0.54 -24.96 37.98
CA LYS A 3 -1.63 -24.38 37.19
C LYS A 3 -1.48 -22.87 36.93
N SER A 4 -0.96 -22.13 37.92
CA SER A 4 -0.70 -20.69 37.77
C SER A 4 0.48 -20.42 36.84
N PHE A 5 1.52 -21.29 36.90
CA PHE A 5 2.69 -21.20 36.04
C PHE A 5 2.35 -21.50 34.58
N LEU A 6 1.54 -22.53 34.33
CA LEU A 6 1.07 -22.87 32.98
C LEU A 6 0.17 -21.78 32.40
N LYS A 7 -0.66 -21.13 33.24
CA LYS A 7 -1.49 -20.00 32.81
C LYS A 7 -0.65 -18.78 32.44
N TYR A 8 0.41 -18.51 33.21
CA TYR A 8 1.35 -17.44 32.96
C TYR A 8 2.20 -17.70 31.72
N PHE A 9 2.62 -18.95 31.50
CA PHE A 9 3.39 -19.38 30.34
C PHE A 9 2.57 -19.32 29.05
N ASN A 10 1.29 -19.71 29.10
CA ASN A 10 0.36 -19.56 27.97
C ASN A 10 0.08 -18.09 27.63
N PHE A 11 0.08 -17.20 28.64
CA PHE A 11 -0.06 -15.76 28.44
C PHE A 11 1.16 -15.16 27.73
N LEU A 12 2.37 -15.63 28.05
CA LEU A 12 3.61 -15.17 27.40
C LEU A 12 3.78 -15.66 25.96
N ASN A 13 3.16 -16.78 25.63
CA ASN A 13 3.15 -17.33 24.27
C ASN A 13 1.95 -16.86 23.44
N TYR A 14 1.10 -16.00 23.97
CA TYR A 14 0.06 -15.35 23.20
C TYR A 14 0.74 -14.30 22.31
N GLU A 15 1.00 -14.67 21.05
CA GLU A 15 1.31 -13.67 20.04
C GLU A 15 0.11 -12.73 19.98
N VAL A 16 0.29 -11.51 20.42
CA VAL A 16 -0.70 -10.45 20.27
C VAL A 16 -0.81 -10.21 18.77
N GLU A 17 -1.85 -10.73 18.13
CA GLU A 17 -2.14 -10.40 16.74
C GLU A 17 -2.23 -8.89 16.62
N LYS A 18 -1.40 -8.33 15.72
CA LYS A 18 -1.41 -6.90 15.45
C LYS A 18 -2.76 -6.51 14.89
N GLU A 19 -3.41 -5.56 15.54
CA GLU A 19 -4.68 -5.02 15.05
C GLU A 19 -4.48 -4.35 13.69
N ILE A 20 -5.29 -4.73 12.70
CA ILE A 20 -5.29 -4.14 11.36
C ILE A 20 -6.23 -2.92 11.39
N LEU A 21 -5.66 -1.73 11.28
CA LEU A 21 -6.43 -0.48 11.24
C LEU A 21 -6.98 -0.17 9.85
N LEU A 22 -6.31 -0.66 8.80
CA LEU A 22 -6.71 -0.44 7.42
C LEU A 22 -7.97 -1.24 7.08
N ASP A 23 -8.94 -0.59 6.44
CA ASP A 23 -10.06 -1.27 5.79
C ASP A 23 -9.58 -1.95 4.50
N THR A 24 -9.13 -3.18 4.63
CA THR A 24 -8.50 -3.93 3.53
C THR A 24 -9.47 -4.26 2.41
N LEU A 25 -10.74 -4.51 2.73
CA LEU A 25 -11.78 -4.76 1.71
C LEU A 25 -12.05 -3.50 0.89
N LEU A 26 -12.24 -2.37 1.54
CA LEU A 26 -12.48 -1.08 0.89
C LEU A 26 -11.33 -0.72 -0.05
N LEU A 27 -10.10 -0.81 0.43
CA LEU A 27 -8.92 -0.50 -0.38
C LEU A 27 -8.80 -1.44 -1.59
N SER A 28 -9.00 -2.74 -1.38
CA SER A 28 -8.91 -3.73 -2.44
C SER A 28 -9.97 -3.50 -3.52
N ASP A 29 -11.20 -3.25 -3.12
CA ASP A 29 -12.29 -2.97 -4.06
C ASP A 29 -12.04 -1.66 -4.84
N SER A 30 -11.54 -0.62 -4.18
CA SER A 30 -11.18 0.65 -4.85
C SER A 30 -10.08 0.43 -5.90
N CYS A 31 -9.06 -0.35 -5.58
CA CYS A 31 -7.99 -0.66 -6.55
C CYS A 31 -8.53 -1.40 -7.76
N PHE A 32 -9.41 -2.38 -7.57
CA PHE A 32 -9.98 -3.14 -8.69
C PHE A 32 -11.04 -2.36 -9.47
N ASN A 33 -11.73 -1.40 -8.86
CA ASN A 33 -12.56 -0.45 -9.59
C ASN A 33 -11.69 0.43 -10.52
N MET A 34 -10.59 0.97 -10.01
CA MET A 34 -9.64 1.73 -10.83
C MET A 34 -9.00 0.87 -11.92
N SER A 35 -8.72 -0.39 -11.64
CA SER A 35 -8.21 -1.36 -12.60
C SER A 35 -9.11 -1.52 -13.82
N LYS A 36 -10.41 -1.64 -13.61
CA LYS A 36 -11.41 -1.77 -14.68
C LYS A 36 -11.40 -0.58 -15.63
N ASP A 37 -11.22 0.61 -15.09
CA ASP A 37 -11.23 1.87 -15.85
C ASP A 37 -9.82 2.29 -16.29
N LYS A 38 -8.81 1.49 -16.03
CA LYS A 38 -7.39 1.77 -16.31
C LYS A 38 -6.95 3.12 -15.76
N ILE A 39 -7.32 3.38 -14.52
CA ILE A 39 -6.89 4.57 -13.78
C ILE A 39 -5.60 4.24 -13.07
N GLY A 40 -4.51 4.91 -13.46
CA GLY A 40 -3.20 4.72 -12.83
C GLY A 40 -3.17 5.22 -11.40
N ALA A 41 -2.61 4.44 -10.48
CA ALA A 41 -2.52 4.80 -9.08
C ALA A 41 -1.27 4.23 -8.43
N ILE A 42 -0.73 4.95 -7.44
CA ILE A 42 0.30 4.48 -6.53
C ILE A 42 -0.17 4.73 -5.11
N ILE A 43 -0.34 3.65 -4.36
CA ILE A 43 -0.79 3.70 -2.97
C ILE A 43 0.31 3.12 -2.10
N VAL A 44 0.87 3.92 -1.19
CA VAL A 44 1.94 3.53 -0.28
C VAL A 44 1.36 3.37 1.12
N LEU A 45 1.49 2.18 1.69
CA LEU A 45 1.06 1.88 3.04
C LEU A 45 2.27 2.00 3.97
N GLU A 46 2.32 3.07 4.77
CA GLU A 46 3.37 3.27 5.77
C GLU A 46 3.24 2.21 6.87
N GLN A 47 4.35 1.59 7.20
CA GLN A 47 4.45 0.60 8.27
C GLN A 47 5.30 1.14 9.42
N SER A 48 6.29 0.39 9.89
CA SER A 48 7.15 0.82 11.01
C SER A 48 8.13 1.91 10.62
N ASN A 49 8.65 1.89 9.39
CA ASN A 49 9.54 2.94 8.90
C ASN A 49 8.75 4.19 8.55
N SER A 50 9.10 5.31 9.18
CA SER A 50 8.50 6.60 8.85
C SER A 50 8.82 7.02 7.42
N LEU A 51 7.81 7.51 6.70
CA LEU A 51 7.95 8.07 5.36
C LEU A 51 8.09 9.59 5.38
N GLU A 52 8.42 10.17 6.54
CA GLU A 52 8.55 11.63 6.71
C GLU A 52 9.52 12.24 5.70
N PHE A 53 10.59 11.52 5.35
CA PHE A 53 11.63 11.99 4.42
C PHE A 53 11.13 12.29 2.99
N ILE A 54 9.98 11.75 2.58
CA ILE A 54 9.39 12.01 1.26
C ILE A 54 8.13 12.87 1.32
N LYS A 55 7.57 13.13 2.48
CA LYS A 55 6.31 13.90 2.63
C LYS A 55 6.44 15.34 2.12
N SER A 56 7.62 15.93 2.24
CA SER A 56 7.86 17.31 1.76
C SER A 56 7.74 17.45 0.23
N SER A 57 7.78 16.34 -0.51
CA SER A 57 7.61 16.36 -1.97
C SER A 57 6.19 16.59 -2.43
N GLY A 58 5.21 16.38 -1.55
CA GLY A 58 3.78 16.49 -1.85
C GLY A 58 3.04 17.35 -0.84
N ASP A 59 1.76 17.06 -0.69
CA ASP A 59 0.86 17.79 0.19
C ASP A 59 0.46 16.92 1.38
N GLU A 60 0.51 17.50 2.58
CA GLU A 60 -0.03 16.84 3.77
C GLU A 60 -1.54 16.74 3.69
N ALA A 61 -2.08 15.66 4.21
CA ALA A 61 -3.51 15.39 4.30
C ALA A 61 -3.84 14.67 5.60
N LYS A 62 -5.10 14.70 5.96
CA LYS A 62 -5.64 13.91 7.07
C LYS A 62 -7.07 13.53 6.71
N ILE A 63 -7.21 12.50 5.89
CA ILE A 63 -8.49 12.10 5.31
C ILE A 63 -8.67 10.60 5.52
N GLU A 64 -9.73 10.22 6.21
CA GLU A 64 -10.09 8.80 6.31
C GLU A 64 -10.41 8.25 4.92
N ILE A 65 -9.93 7.03 4.61
CA ILE A 65 -10.16 6.45 3.29
C ILE A 65 -11.64 6.17 3.05
N SER A 66 -12.06 6.41 1.82
CA SER A 66 -13.33 5.97 1.26
C SER A 66 -13.12 5.66 -0.22
N PRO A 67 -13.98 4.82 -0.84
CA PRO A 67 -13.84 4.55 -2.27
C PRO A 67 -13.89 5.84 -3.10
N GLN A 68 -14.82 6.74 -2.75
CA GLN A 68 -15.01 8.01 -3.44
C GLN A 68 -13.77 8.89 -3.37
N ILE A 69 -13.14 8.97 -2.20
CA ILE A 69 -11.93 9.78 -2.00
C ILE A 69 -10.76 9.21 -2.80
N ILE A 70 -10.50 7.91 -2.68
CA ILE A 70 -9.37 7.26 -3.37
C ILE A 70 -9.53 7.39 -4.89
N GLU A 71 -10.69 7.04 -5.41
CA GLU A 71 -10.95 7.08 -6.84
C GLU A 71 -10.95 8.51 -7.39
N SER A 72 -11.41 9.49 -6.60
CA SER A 72 -11.35 10.92 -6.97
C SER A 72 -9.93 11.45 -7.02
N ILE A 73 -9.06 11.04 -6.09
CA ILE A 73 -7.65 11.49 -6.08
C ILE A 73 -6.97 11.08 -7.38
N PHE A 74 -7.17 9.84 -7.85
CA PHE A 74 -6.49 9.33 -9.02
C PHE A 74 -7.22 9.58 -10.34
N TYR A 75 -8.35 10.29 -10.31
CA TYR A 75 -9.05 10.68 -11.53
C TYR A 75 -8.13 11.48 -12.47
N LYS A 76 -8.07 11.06 -13.75
CA LYS A 76 -7.07 11.53 -14.73
C LYS A 76 -7.01 13.05 -14.91
N ASN A 77 -8.14 13.73 -14.80
CA ASN A 77 -8.23 15.17 -15.00
C ASN A 77 -8.17 15.96 -13.69
N GLY A 78 -8.02 15.26 -12.56
CA GLY A 78 -7.92 15.88 -11.25
C GLY A 78 -6.52 16.40 -10.95
N PRO A 79 -6.38 17.43 -10.11
CA PRO A 79 -5.07 18.01 -9.76
C PRO A 79 -4.23 17.10 -8.86
N LEU A 80 -4.80 16.05 -8.27
CA LEU A 80 -4.15 15.19 -7.31
C LEU A 80 -3.67 13.85 -7.89
N HIS A 81 -3.92 13.58 -9.18
CA HIS A 81 -3.69 12.25 -9.77
C HIS A 81 -2.22 11.89 -9.96
N ASP A 82 -1.35 12.88 -10.08
CA ASP A 82 0.09 12.67 -10.22
C ASP A 82 0.72 12.35 -8.86
N GLY A 83 1.68 11.42 -8.86
CA GLY A 83 2.36 11.01 -7.65
C GLY A 83 1.61 9.95 -6.87
N ALA A 84 2.08 9.69 -5.67
CA ALA A 84 1.55 8.68 -4.78
C ALA A 84 0.75 9.27 -3.63
N ILE A 85 -0.17 8.48 -3.08
CA ILE A 85 -0.73 8.76 -1.75
C ILE A 85 -0.02 7.90 -0.72
N ILE A 86 0.08 8.41 0.51
CA ILE A 86 0.55 7.65 1.67
C ILE A 86 -0.64 7.43 2.60
N ILE A 87 -0.88 6.17 2.94
CA ILE A 87 -1.88 5.77 3.93
C ILE A 87 -1.14 5.25 5.15
N LYS A 88 -1.52 5.75 6.32
CA LYS A 88 -1.09 5.23 7.62
C LYS A 88 -2.33 4.82 8.42
N GLY A 89 -2.39 3.56 8.85
CA GLY A 89 -3.62 3.01 9.42
C GLY A 89 -4.75 3.05 8.38
N ASN A 90 -5.80 3.80 8.64
CA ASN A 90 -6.94 3.99 7.72
C ASN A 90 -7.05 5.44 7.20
N THR A 91 -5.97 6.21 7.29
CA THR A 91 -5.94 7.64 6.98
C THR A 91 -4.96 7.94 5.86
N ILE A 92 -5.39 8.70 4.87
CA ILE A 92 -4.50 9.31 3.88
C ILE A 92 -3.79 10.47 4.57
N ILE A 93 -2.47 10.39 4.68
CA ILE A 93 -1.64 11.40 5.35
C ILE A 93 -0.85 12.29 4.40
N ALA A 94 -0.79 11.92 3.13
CA ALA A 94 -0.14 12.73 2.09
C ALA A 94 -0.65 12.37 0.70
N THR A 95 -0.60 13.35 -0.20
CA THR A 95 -0.95 13.20 -1.62
C THR A 95 0.15 13.81 -2.50
N ARG A 96 0.15 13.49 -3.78
CA ARG A 96 1.12 13.98 -4.78
C ARG A 96 2.58 13.72 -4.40
N ILE A 97 2.84 12.63 -3.71
CA ILE A 97 4.19 12.29 -3.25
C ILE A 97 5.05 11.82 -4.42
N ILE A 98 6.27 12.35 -4.50
CA ILE A 98 7.30 11.90 -5.44
C ILE A 98 8.15 10.83 -4.75
N LEU A 99 8.12 9.61 -5.31
CA LEU A 99 8.85 8.49 -4.78
C LEU A 99 10.22 8.34 -5.46
N PRO A 100 11.23 7.78 -4.75
CA PRO A 100 12.48 7.40 -5.39
C PRO A 100 12.22 6.28 -6.40
N VAL A 101 12.78 6.43 -7.61
CA VAL A 101 12.64 5.43 -8.67
C VAL A 101 13.75 4.39 -8.53
N SER A 102 13.43 3.11 -8.66
CA SER A 102 14.43 2.04 -8.62
C SER A 102 15.34 2.10 -9.85
N ASP A 103 16.65 1.97 -9.60
CA ASP A 103 17.69 1.89 -10.64
C ASP A 103 17.99 0.45 -11.05
N SER A 104 17.25 -0.53 -10.50
CA SER A 104 17.48 -1.94 -10.78
C SER A 104 17.30 -2.26 -12.26
N THR A 105 18.33 -2.86 -12.87
CA THR A 105 18.30 -3.33 -14.26
C THR A 105 17.50 -4.63 -14.42
N SER A 106 17.16 -5.29 -13.32
CA SER A 106 16.37 -6.53 -13.33
C SER A 106 14.86 -6.30 -13.52
N ILE A 107 14.40 -5.05 -13.44
CA ILE A 107 12.99 -4.72 -13.65
C ILE A 107 12.67 -4.82 -15.14
N PRO A 108 11.68 -5.65 -15.54
CA PRO A 108 11.28 -5.75 -16.93
C PRO A 108 10.90 -4.41 -17.55
N LYS A 109 11.30 -4.18 -18.79
CA LYS A 109 11.03 -2.91 -19.50
C LYS A 109 9.55 -2.59 -19.68
N ARG A 110 8.66 -3.60 -19.59
CA ARG A 110 7.21 -3.40 -19.68
C ARG A 110 6.63 -2.60 -18.52
N TYR A 111 7.34 -2.50 -17.40
CA TYR A 111 6.92 -1.70 -16.26
C TYR A 111 7.28 -0.23 -16.43
N GLY A 112 6.31 0.66 -16.24
CA GLY A 112 6.49 2.10 -16.33
C GLY A 112 6.97 2.74 -15.03
N LEU A 113 6.90 4.06 -15.00
CA LEU A 113 7.41 4.86 -13.87
C LEU A 113 6.71 4.57 -12.54
N ARG A 114 5.39 4.33 -12.54
CA ARG A 114 4.65 4.00 -11.31
C ARG A 114 5.17 2.74 -10.64
N HIS A 115 5.43 1.71 -11.42
CA HIS A 115 5.98 0.45 -10.90
C HIS A 115 7.40 0.63 -10.37
N LYS A 116 8.25 1.32 -11.12
CA LYS A 116 9.63 1.61 -10.70
C LYS A 116 9.68 2.47 -9.44
N ALA A 117 8.76 3.44 -9.31
CA ALA A 117 8.62 4.25 -8.12
C ALA A 117 8.16 3.42 -6.91
N GLY A 118 7.19 2.54 -7.10
CA GLY A 118 6.73 1.62 -6.06
C GLY A 118 7.83 0.66 -5.59
N ILE A 119 8.58 0.10 -6.53
CA ILE A 119 9.73 -0.76 -6.22
C ILE A 119 10.79 0.04 -5.46
N GLY A 120 11.09 1.26 -5.92
CA GLY A 120 12.10 2.12 -5.29
C GLY A 120 11.84 2.41 -3.82
N ILE A 121 10.63 2.78 -3.45
CA ILE A 121 10.30 3.03 -2.03
C ILE A 121 10.28 1.72 -1.22
N SER A 122 9.85 0.62 -1.80
CA SER A 122 9.82 -0.67 -1.10
C SER A 122 11.20 -1.27 -0.85
N GLU A 123 12.21 -0.89 -1.65
CA GLU A 123 13.60 -1.29 -1.44
C GLU A 123 14.24 -0.57 -0.23
N LYS A 124 13.76 0.63 0.08
CA LYS A 124 14.34 1.52 1.11
C LYS A 124 13.61 1.48 2.44
N THR A 125 12.39 0.97 2.45
CA THR A 125 11.52 0.98 3.63
C THR A 125 10.75 -0.33 3.74
N ASP A 126 10.01 -0.52 4.85
CA ASP A 126 9.09 -1.63 5.03
C ASP A 126 7.69 -1.35 4.47
N ALA A 127 7.52 -0.26 3.71
CA ALA A 127 6.24 0.09 3.11
C ALA A 127 5.74 -0.99 2.14
N ILE A 128 4.43 -1.19 2.13
CA ILE A 128 3.73 -1.98 1.13
C ILE A 128 3.19 -1.01 0.09
N VAL A 129 3.36 -1.33 -1.19
CA VAL A 129 2.90 -0.47 -2.28
C VAL A 129 1.95 -1.23 -3.19
N ILE A 130 0.84 -0.58 -3.54
CA ILE A 130 -0.09 -1.09 -4.54
C ILE A 130 -0.04 -0.14 -5.74
N VAL A 131 0.17 -0.70 -6.92
CA VAL A 131 0.20 0.06 -8.18
C VAL A 131 -0.90 -0.45 -9.10
N VAL A 132 -1.70 0.47 -9.63
CA VAL A 132 -2.64 0.18 -10.71
C VAL A 132 -2.06 0.77 -12.01
N SER A 133 -1.91 -0.07 -13.03
CA SER A 133 -1.39 0.34 -14.33
C SER A 133 -2.46 1.08 -15.15
N GLU A 134 -2.13 2.26 -15.66
CA GLU A 134 -3.04 2.98 -16.57
C GLU A 134 -3.04 2.40 -17.98
N GLN A 135 -2.02 1.63 -18.35
CA GLN A 135 -1.93 1.04 -19.70
C GLN A 135 -2.73 -0.26 -19.81
N ARG A 136 -2.64 -1.13 -18.79
CA ARG A 136 -3.24 -2.46 -18.81
C ARG A 136 -4.28 -2.71 -17.74
N GLY A 137 -4.33 -1.86 -16.72
CA GLY A 137 -5.20 -2.04 -15.57
C GLY A 137 -4.70 -3.04 -14.53
N ASP A 138 -3.54 -3.67 -14.76
CA ASP A 138 -2.98 -4.65 -13.81
C ASP A 138 -2.83 -4.02 -12.41
N VAL A 139 -3.15 -4.80 -11.39
CA VAL A 139 -2.90 -4.46 -10.00
C VAL A 139 -1.66 -5.20 -9.54
N SER A 140 -0.67 -4.48 -9.06
CA SER A 140 0.61 -5.01 -8.57
C SER A 140 0.78 -4.72 -7.08
N TYR A 141 1.24 -5.73 -6.36
CA TYR A 141 1.57 -5.68 -4.93
C TYR A 141 3.08 -5.69 -4.79
N ILE A 142 3.64 -4.68 -4.16
CA ILE A 142 5.09 -4.49 -4.08
C ILE A 142 5.51 -4.43 -2.61
N LYS A 143 6.45 -5.28 -2.24
CA LYS A 143 7.02 -5.36 -0.90
C LYS A 143 8.46 -5.83 -0.99
N ASP A 144 9.35 -5.22 -0.22
CA ASP A 144 10.77 -5.60 -0.15
C ASP A 144 11.45 -5.68 -1.54
N GLY A 145 11.11 -4.76 -2.42
CA GLY A 145 11.62 -4.71 -3.79
C GLY A 145 11.03 -5.72 -4.76
N ASN A 146 10.09 -6.56 -4.31
CA ASN A 146 9.47 -7.61 -5.13
C ASN A 146 8.07 -7.20 -5.56
N LEU A 147 7.78 -7.35 -6.84
CA LEU A 147 6.49 -7.06 -7.44
C LEU A 147 5.76 -8.35 -7.78
N ASN A 148 4.52 -8.48 -7.30
CA ASN A 148 3.63 -9.59 -7.63
C ASN A 148 2.31 -9.04 -8.18
N LYS A 149 1.87 -9.58 -9.31
CA LYS A 149 0.54 -9.25 -9.84
C LYS A 149 -0.54 -9.91 -9.01
N ILE A 150 -1.61 -9.17 -8.77
CA ILE A 150 -2.77 -9.63 -8.01
C ILE A 150 -3.96 -9.79 -8.97
N SER A 151 -4.59 -10.95 -8.95
CA SER A 151 -5.63 -11.31 -9.91
C SER A 151 -7.05 -10.87 -9.54
N SER A 152 -7.31 -10.56 -8.27
CA SER A 152 -8.66 -10.23 -7.80
C SER A 152 -8.64 -9.38 -6.53
N SER A 153 -9.74 -8.68 -6.27
CA SER A 153 -9.93 -7.92 -5.04
C SER A 153 -9.82 -8.81 -3.79
N LYS A 154 -10.41 -10.01 -3.83
CA LYS A 154 -10.30 -10.98 -2.75
C LYS A 154 -8.84 -11.36 -2.47
N LYS A 155 -8.06 -11.62 -3.52
CA LYS A 155 -6.64 -11.96 -3.39
C LYS A 155 -5.84 -10.81 -2.78
N LEU A 156 -6.10 -9.58 -3.19
CA LEU A 156 -5.46 -8.40 -2.62
C LEU A 156 -5.80 -8.24 -1.14
N LYS A 157 -7.08 -8.35 -0.79
CA LYS A 157 -7.54 -8.30 0.59
C LYS A 157 -6.85 -9.36 1.46
N ASP A 158 -6.80 -10.60 0.98
CA ASP A 158 -6.19 -11.70 1.73
C ASP A 158 -4.69 -11.49 1.93
N THR A 159 -4.00 -10.99 0.90
CA THR A 159 -2.56 -10.68 0.96
C THR A 159 -2.28 -9.55 1.96
N LEU A 160 -3.06 -8.48 1.91
CA LEU A 160 -2.97 -7.36 2.85
C LEU A 160 -3.23 -7.82 4.28
N THR A 161 -4.27 -8.59 4.50
CA THR A 161 -4.63 -9.10 5.82
C THR A 161 -3.50 -9.94 6.42
N MET A 162 -2.89 -10.81 5.62
CA MET A 162 -1.77 -11.64 6.05
C MET A 162 -0.55 -10.79 6.41
N ASP A 163 -0.16 -9.85 5.56
CA ASP A 163 1.04 -9.04 5.77
C ASP A 163 0.88 -8.01 6.89
N LEU A 164 -0.32 -7.45 7.07
CA LEU A 164 -0.59 -6.44 8.11
C LEU A 164 -0.84 -7.03 9.49
N SER A 165 -1.15 -8.32 9.58
CA SER A 165 -1.39 -9.02 10.85
C SER A 165 -0.14 -9.66 11.46
N SER A 166 0.95 -9.67 10.73
CA SER A 166 2.22 -10.28 11.18
C SER A 166 3.12 -9.31 11.95
#